data_772dd7a58ab2665d587be512fbf14175
#
_entry.id   772dd7a58ab2665d587be512fbf14175
#
_cell.length_a   1.000
_cell.length_b   1.000
_cell.length_c   1.000
_cell.angle_alpha   90.00
_cell.angle_beta   90.00
_cell.angle_gamma   90.00
#
_symmetry.space_group_name_H-M   'P 1'
#
loop_
_entity.id
_entity.type
_entity.pdbx_description
1 polymer ?
#
loop_
_entity_poly.entity_id
_entity_poly.type
_entity_poly.pdbx_seq_one_letter_code
_entity_poly.pdbx_strand_id
1 'polypeptide(L)'
;TALCRMIDHISESTEKYNKIVIVFTGDLVEMAGFEDAEITIFNFFKDLKERLKDKIIDIVFAPGHHDKKRGKLVIQSGIDDKNEKFWQQFKNEEWDYFEKQFTLYKEIVNKIQKEIFCVKEQGDRTYGIKLVKVDDFNVCFMYMNSAWACVGSGDEGNLRIGRFQLDD
;
A
#
# COMPACT_ATOMS: atom_id res chain seq x y z
N THR A 1 21.68 -6.14 -8.86
CA THR A 1 21.04 -5.97 -7.54
C THR A 1 19.88 -6.94 -7.34
N ALA A 2 19.38 -7.11 -6.11
CA ALA A 2 18.21 -7.96 -5.83
C ALA A 2 16.96 -7.47 -6.59
N LEU A 3 16.78 -6.15 -6.64
CA LEU A 3 15.68 -5.49 -7.35
C LEU A 3 15.71 -5.78 -8.87
N CYS A 4 16.89 -5.75 -9.49
CA CYS A 4 17.00 -6.09 -10.93
C CYS A 4 16.58 -7.54 -11.18
N ARG A 5 17.01 -8.49 -10.35
CA ARG A 5 16.60 -9.90 -10.49
C ARG A 5 15.09 -10.09 -10.30
N MET A 6 14.48 -9.32 -9.40
CA MET A 6 13.02 -9.34 -9.22
C MET A 6 12.31 -8.86 -10.49
N ILE A 7 12.76 -7.78 -11.10
CA ILE A 7 12.20 -7.26 -12.36
C ILE A 7 12.35 -8.30 -13.49
N ASP A 8 13.53 -8.92 -13.63
CA ASP A 8 13.76 -9.96 -14.63
C ASP A 8 12.80 -11.14 -14.42
N HIS A 9 12.66 -11.62 -13.20
CA HIS A 9 11.73 -12.70 -12.85
C HIS A 9 10.27 -12.35 -13.15
N ILE A 10 9.82 -11.13 -12.80
CA ILE A 10 8.48 -10.65 -13.14
C ILE A 10 8.29 -10.63 -14.65
N SER A 11 9.27 -10.12 -15.39
CA SER A 11 9.21 -10.05 -16.86
C SER A 11 9.06 -11.43 -17.50
N GLU A 12 9.89 -12.40 -17.08
CA GLU A 12 9.83 -13.77 -17.55
C GLU A 12 8.50 -14.44 -17.23
N SER A 13 8.03 -14.30 -15.97
CA SER A 13 6.78 -14.91 -15.49
C SER A 13 5.55 -14.33 -16.20
N THR A 14 5.65 -13.12 -16.72
CA THR A 14 4.54 -12.41 -17.35
C THR A 14 4.64 -12.36 -18.87
N GLU A 15 5.62 -13.03 -19.48
CA GLU A 15 5.89 -12.97 -20.93
C GLU A 15 4.66 -13.32 -21.77
N LYS A 16 3.90 -14.32 -21.36
CA LYS A 16 2.70 -14.82 -22.05
C LYS A 16 1.45 -13.93 -21.88
N TYR A 17 1.49 -12.95 -21.00
CA TYR A 17 0.34 -12.08 -20.75
C TYR A 17 0.49 -10.74 -21.46
N ASN A 18 -0.61 -10.24 -22.00
CA ASN A 18 -0.66 -8.95 -22.69
C ASN A 18 -1.07 -7.79 -21.78
N LYS A 19 -1.73 -8.10 -20.68
CA LYS A 19 -2.20 -7.13 -19.70
C LYS A 19 -1.88 -7.59 -18.29
N ILE A 20 -1.31 -6.69 -17.49
CA ILE A 20 -0.83 -6.97 -16.14
C ILE A 20 -1.35 -5.86 -15.23
N VAL A 21 -1.89 -6.25 -14.09
CA VAL A 21 -2.10 -5.36 -12.94
C VAL A 21 -1.08 -5.75 -11.88
N ILE A 22 -0.31 -4.79 -11.42
CA ILE A 22 0.64 -5.01 -10.33
C ILE A 22 -0.08 -4.74 -9.01
N VAL A 23 0.03 -5.67 -8.07
CA VAL A 23 -0.45 -5.48 -6.69
C VAL A 23 0.74 -5.51 -5.75
N PHE A 24 1.00 -4.38 -5.11
CA PHE A 24 2.07 -4.24 -4.14
C PHE A 24 1.49 -4.24 -2.72
N THR A 25 1.91 -5.21 -1.91
CA THR A 25 1.23 -5.55 -0.65
C THR A 25 1.98 -5.09 0.60
N GLY A 26 2.73 -4.00 0.50
CA GLY A 26 3.29 -3.31 1.67
C GLY A 26 4.81 -3.29 1.78
N ASP A 27 5.27 -2.59 2.81
CA ASP A 27 6.68 -2.36 3.18
C ASP A 27 7.49 -1.65 2.08
N LEU A 28 6.81 -0.73 1.37
CA LEU A 28 7.38 0.04 0.28
C LEU A 28 8.51 0.96 0.76
N VAL A 29 8.31 1.64 1.87
CA VAL A 29 9.25 2.67 2.37
C VAL A 29 10.50 2.04 2.98
N GLU A 30 10.42 0.86 3.59
CA GLU A 30 11.58 0.20 4.18
C GLU A 30 12.57 -0.32 3.13
N MET A 31 12.10 -0.66 1.94
CA MET A 31 12.95 -1.15 0.84
C MET A 31 14.15 -0.24 0.53
N ALA A 32 14.11 1.00 0.96
CA ALA A 32 15.02 2.01 0.48
C ALA A 32 15.85 2.74 1.55
N GLY A 33 15.59 2.53 2.85
CA GLY A 33 16.23 3.37 3.89
C GLY A 33 15.75 4.83 3.77
N PHE A 34 15.60 5.52 4.88
CA PHE A 34 14.79 6.73 4.97
C PHE A 34 15.25 7.94 4.13
N GLU A 35 16.51 8.10 3.81
CA GLU A 35 17.00 9.32 3.13
C GLU A 35 16.99 9.23 1.59
N ASP A 36 17.17 8.02 1.04
CA ASP A 36 17.18 7.79 -0.41
C ASP A 36 16.00 6.92 -0.87
N ALA A 37 15.02 6.69 0.02
CA ALA A 37 13.90 5.80 -0.21
C ALA A 37 13.14 6.17 -1.48
N GLU A 38 12.79 7.43 -1.61
CA GLU A 38 12.03 7.92 -2.75
C GLU A 38 12.75 7.62 -4.08
N ILE A 39 14.03 7.95 -4.16
CA ILE A 39 14.82 7.77 -5.38
C ILE A 39 14.92 6.29 -5.75
N THR A 40 15.21 5.42 -4.79
CA THR A 40 15.34 3.98 -5.01
C THR A 40 14.02 3.35 -5.45
N ILE A 41 12.92 3.71 -4.78
CA ILE A 41 11.58 3.23 -5.12
C ILE A 41 11.17 3.72 -6.51
N PHE A 42 11.39 5.00 -6.82
CA PHE A 42 11.07 5.55 -8.14
C PHE A 42 11.84 4.88 -9.25
N ASN A 43 13.14 4.68 -9.08
CA ASN A 43 13.97 3.99 -10.07
C ASN A 43 13.49 2.56 -10.29
N PHE A 44 13.17 1.81 -9.21
CA PHE A 44 12.63 0.48 -9.33
C PHE A 44 11.34 0.44 -10.17
N PHE A 45 10.38 1.32 -9.91
CA PHE A 45 9.13 1.33 -10.67
C PHE A 45 9.30 1.84 -12.10
N LYS A 46 10.24 2.75 -12.36
CA LYS A 46 10.61 3.16 -13.72
C LYS A 46 11.20 2.00 -14.50
N ASP A 47 12.17 1.29 -13.93
CA ASP A 47 12.80 0.13 -14.56
C ASP A 47 11.77 -0.97 -14.83
N LEU A 48 10.85 -1.21 -13.87
CA LEU A 48 9.77 -2.16 -14.02
C LEU A 48 8.82 -1.77 -15.16
N LYS A 49 8.43 -0.50 -15.25
CA LYS A 49 7.61 0.00 -16.36
C LYS A 49 8.32 -0.11 -17.69
N GLU A 50 9.59 0.26 -17.75
CA GLU A 50 10.38 0.17 -18.97
C GLU A 50 10.49 -1.28 -19.44
N ARG A 51 10.70 -2.23 -18.53
CA ARG A 51 10.81 -3.65 -18.85
C ARG A 51 9.51 -4.28 -19.32
N LEU A 52 8.40 -3.95 -18.70
CA LEU A 52 7.07 -4.50 -19.00
C LEU A 52 6.30 -3.66 -20.04
N LYS A 53 6.75 -2.44 -20.30
CA LYS A 53 6.18 -1.52 -21.30
C LYS A 53 4.65 -1.35 -21.15
N ASP A 54 3.93 -1.47 -22.24
CA ASP A 54 2.48 -1.25 -22.34
C ASP A 54 1.65 -2.40 -21.74
N LYS A 55 2.30 -3.44 -21.22
CA LYS A 55 1.59 -4.54 -20.58
C LYS A 55 0.96 -4.14 -19.23
N ILE A 56 1.57 -3.18 -18.52
CA ILE A 56 1.03 -2.73 -17.23
C ILE A 56 -0.12 -1.77 -17.48
N ILE A 57 -1.32 -2.21 -17.14
CA ILE A 57 -2.54 -1.41 -17.31
C ILE A 57 -2.92 -0.66 -16.04
N ASP A 58 -2.51 -1.14 -14.86
CA ASP A 58 -2.73 -0.46 -13.59
C ASP A 58 -1.81 -1.01 -12.49
N ILE A 59 -1.72 -0.26 -11.38
CA ILE A 59 -0.99 -0.66 -10.19
C ILE A 59 -1.81 -0.32 -8.94
N VAL A 60 -1.89 -1.27 -8.01
CA VAL A 60 -2.61 -1.16 -6.74
C VAL A 60 -1.63 -1.34 -5.59
N PHE A 61 -1.74 -0.51 -4.58
CA PHE A 61 -0.90 -0.56 -3.39
C PHE A 61 -1.74 -0.79 -2.13
N ALA A 62 -1.27 -1.67 -1.27
CA ALA A 62 -1.73 -1.78 0.10
C ALA A 62 -0.54 -1.54 1.04
N PRO A 63 -0.69 -0.81 2.15
CA PRO A 63 0.42 -0.51 3.04
C PRO A 63 0.82 -1.71 3.90
N GLY A 64 2.11 -1.80 4.20
CA GLY A 64 2.67 -2.69 5.20
C GLY A 64 3.01 -1.96 6.50
N HIS A 65 3.55 -2.68 7.46
CA HIS A 65 3.82 -2.12 8.78
C HIS A 65 5.07 -1.21 8.81
N HIS A 66 5.96 -1.33 7.85
CA HIS A 66 7.12 -0.45 7.68
C HIS A 66 6.81 0.83 6.90
N ASP A 67 5.66 0.92 6.27
CA ASP A 67 5.18 2.13 5.59
C ASP A 67 4.65 3.18 6.55
N LYS A 68 4.47 2.80 7.82
CA LYS A 68 3.98 3.64 8.88
C LYS A 68 5.12 4.42 9.56
N LYS A 69 4.95 5.73 9.72
CA LYS A 69 5.87 6.52 10.54
C LYS A 69 5.81 6.04 11.99
N ARG A 70 6.90 5.50 12.49
CA ARG A 70 6.99 5.05 13.89
C ARG A 70 6.91 6.27 14.81
N GLY A 71 5.86 6.35 15.62
CA GLY A 71 5.64 7.35 16.65
C GLY A 71 5.21 6.66 17.94
N LYS A 72 5.36 7.33 19.09
CA LYS A 72 4.77 6.84 20.34
C LYS A 72 3.26 6.81 20.17
N LEU A 73 2.70 5.63 19.92
CA LEU A 73 1.27 5.44 19.99
C LEU A 73 0.82 5.62 21.45
N VAL A 74 -0.05 6.58 21.67
CA VAL A 74 -0.69 6.79 22.98
C VAL A 74 -1.64 5.64 23.33
N ILE A 75 -1.92 4.74 22.37
CA ILE A 75 -2.81 3.57 22.54
C ILE A 75 -1.96 2.31 22.82
N GLN A 76 -1.13 2.37 23.84
CA GLN A 76 -0.25 1.25 24.21
C GLN A 76 -0.88 0.24 25.20
N SER A 77 -2.07 0.48 25.70
CA SER A 77 -2.68 -0.41 26.69
C SER A 77 -4.15 -0.61 26.41
N GLY A 78 -4.50 -1.75 25.86
CA GLY A 78 -5.85 -2.26 25.88
C GLY A 78 -6.66 -2.16 24.60
N ILE A 79 -6.02 -2.33 23.42
CA ILE A 79 -6.80 -2.74 22.26
C ILE A 79 -7.23 -4.20 22.49
N ASP A 80 -8.24 -4.35 23.33
CA ASP A 80 -8.95 -5.60 23.49
C ASP A 80 -9.99 -5.69 22.37
N ASP A 81 -9.85 -6.68 21.49
CA ASP A 81 -10.78 -6.97 20.41
C ASP A 81 -12.24 -7.06 20.81
N LYS A 82 -12.45 -7.34 22.06
CA LYS A 82 -13.78 -7.55 22.65
C LYS A 82 -14.45 -6.28 23.09
N ASN A 83 -13.78 -5.13 23.05
CA ASN A 83 -14.35 -3.89 23.50
C ASN A 83 -15.04 -3.14 22.37
N GLU A 84 -16.27 -3.52 22.08
CA GLU A 84 -17.16 -2.85 21.13
C GLU A 84 -17.30 -1.33 21.40
N LYS A 85 -17.15 -0.90 22.65
CA LYS A 85 -17.16 0.51 23.02
C LYS A 85 -15.92 1.26 22.51
N PHE A 86 -14.77 0.60 22.48
CA PHE A 86 -13.56 1.19 21.92
C PHE A 86 -13.75 1.49 20.43
N TRP A 87 -14.27 0.56 19.65
CA TRP A 87 -14.52 0.73 18.22
C TRP A 87 -15.60 1.77 17.91
N GLN A 88 -16.63 1.90 18.80
CA GLN A 88 -17.65 2.94 18.67
C GLN A 88 -17.13 4.34 19.01
N GLN A 89 -16.06 4.44 19.82
CA GLN A 89 -15.36 5.70 20.10
C GLN A 89 -14.42 6.13 18.98
N PHE A 90 -13.98 5.21 18.13
CA PHE A 90 -13.18 5.47 16.94
C PHE A 90 -14.04 6.14 15.86
N LYS A 91 -14.40 7.39 16.09
CA LYS A 91 -15.06 8.23 15.09
C LYS A 91 -14.01 8.95 14.24
N ASN A 92 -14.44 9.47 13.10
CA ASN A 92 -13.69 10.03 12.01
C ASN A 92 -12.42 10.87 12.35
N GLU A 93 -12.41 11.60 13.47
CA GLU A 93 -11.26 12.43 13.86
C GLU A 93 -10.04 11.62 14.33
N GLU A 94 -10.27 10.45 14.95
CA GLU A 94 -9.19 9.58 15.42
C GLU A 94 -8.58 8.78 14.27
N TRP A 95 -9.38 8.49 13.24
CA TRP A 95 -8.90 7.85 12.03
C TRP A 95 -7.89 8.72 11.27
N ASP A 96 -8.12 10.00 11.17
CA ASP A 96 -7.20 10.95 10.56
C ASP A 96 -5.81 10.93 11.22
N TYR A 97 -5.74 10.62 12.51
CA TYR A 97 -4.47 10.45 13.20
C TYR A 97 -3.67 9.25 12.66
N PHE A 98 -4.33 8.13 12.40
CA PHE A 98 -3.65 6.95 11.83
C PHE A 98 -3.26 7.19 10.37
N GLU A 99 -4.12 7.79 9.59
CA GLU A 99 -3.83 8.13 8.20
C GLU A 99 -2.64 9.08 8.06
N LYS A 100 -2.45 10.01 8.99
CA LYS A 100 -1.28 10.90 9.03
C LYS A 100 0.05 10.16 9.24
N GLN A 101 0.03 8.98 9.82
CA GLN A 101 1.24 8.19 9.98
C GLN A 101 1.72 7.54 8.67
N PHE A 102 0.85 7.47 7.68
CA PHE A 102 1.15 6.96 6.34
C PHE A 102 1.33 8.07 5.30
N THR A 103 1.52 9.33 5.71
CA THR A 103 1.61 10.47 4.78
C THR A 103 2.68 10.25 3.71
N LEU A 104 3.90 9.91 4.10
CA LEU A 104 5.00 9.66 3.17
C LEU A 104 4.67 8.51 2.20
N TYR A 105 4.13 7.41 2.71
CA TYR A 105 3.70 6.29 1.88
C TYR A 105 2.67 6.74 0.82
N LYS A 106 1.63 7.48 1.22
CA LYS A 106 0.59 7.97 0.32
C LYS A 106 1.14 8.91 -0.76
N GLU A 107 2.03 9.83 -0.37
CA GLU A 107 2.70 10.74 -1.30
C GLU A 107 3.49 9.96 -2.35
N ILE A 108 4.30 8.98 -1.93
CA ILE A 108 5.09 8.14 -2.83
C ILE A 108 4.18 7.32 -3.76
N VAL A 109 3.15 6.67 -3.22
CA VAL A 109 2.20 5.85 -4.00
C VAL A 109 1.50 6.69 -5.07
N ASN A 110 0.92 7.83 -4.68
CA ASN A 110 0.22 8.70 -5.60
C ASN A 110 1.13 9.22 -6.71
N LYS A 111 2.36 9.59 -6.36
CA LYS A 111 3.36 10.03 -7.31
C LYS A 111 3.78 8.94 -8.28
N ILE A 112 3.99 7.69 -7.81
CA ILE A 112 4.26 6.53 -8.68
C ILE A 112 3.10 6.30 -9.66
N GLN A 113 1.87 6.29 -9.17
CA GLN A 113 0.69 6.07 -9.99
C GLN A 113 0.54 7.15 -11.06
N LYS A 114 0.71 8.41 -10.68
CA LYS A 114 0.56 9.55 -11.57
C LYS A 114 1.71 9.71 -12.55
N GLU A 115 2.95 9.77 -12.05
CA GLU A 115 4.11 10.16 -12.85
C GLU A 115 4.74 9.01 -13.61
N ILE A 116 4.72 7.79 -13.04
CA ILE A 116 5.33 6.64 -13.67
C ILE A 116 4.32 5.88 -14.52
N PHE A 117 3.18 5.50 -13.93
CA PHE A 117 2.21 4.65 -14.62
C PHE A 117 1.12 5.42 -15.36
N CYS A 118 0.94 6.71 -15.08
CA CYS A 118 -0.11 7.55 -15.68
C CYS A 118 -1.52 6.98 -15.46
N VAL A 119 -1.75 6.38 -14.30
CA VAL A 119 -3.03 5.82 -13.89
C VAL A 119 -3.67 6.66 -12.79
N LYS A 120 -4.96 6.43 -12.53
CA LYS A 120 -5.67 7.13 -11.45
C LYS A 120 -5.06 6.79 -10.09
N GLU A 121 -4.78 7.83 -9.31
CA GLU A 121 -4.27 7.73 -7.95
C GLU A 121 -5.29 7.04 -7.02
N GLN A 122 -4.79 6.36 -5.98
CA GLN A 122 -5.65 5.75 -4.96
C GLN A 122 -6.24 6.79 -4.00
N GLY A 123 -5.66 7.99 -3.97
CA GLY A 123 -6.13 9.11 -3.17
C GLY A 123 -5.49 9.15 -1.77
N ASP A 124 -6.22 9.75 -0.83
CA ASP A 124 -5.65 10.11 0.48
C ASP A 124 -5.87 9.04 1.56
N ARG A 125 -6.48 7.90 1.20
CA ARG A 125 -6.73 6.82 2.16
C ARG A 125 -5.82 5.62 1.91
N THR A 126 -5.45 4.95 3.00
CA THR A 126 -4.63 3.72 2.98
C THR A 126 -5.45 2.46 2.76
N TYR A 127 -6.75 2.61 2.58
CA TYR A 127 -7.69 1.53 2.24
C TYR A 127 -8.74 2.04 1.26
N GLY A 128 -9.39 1.13 0.57
CA GLY A 128 -10.45 1.48 -0.37
C GLY A 128 -10.64 0.48 -1.49
N ILE A 129 -11.28 0.94 -2.55
CA ILE A 129 -11.60 0.16 -3.73
C ILE A 129 -11.01 0.83 -4.96
N LYS A 130 -10.32 0.05 -5.78
CA LYS A 130 -9.87 0.47 -7.11
C LYS A 130 -10.48 -0.41 -8.17
N LEU A 131 -11.21 0.21 -9.10
CA LEU A 131 -11.77 -0.47 -10.28
C LEU A 131 -10.80 -0.36 -11.43
N VAL A 132 -10.38 -1.48 -11.97
CA VAL A 132 -9.49 -1.57 -13.12
C VAL A 132 -10.24 -2.20 -14.29
N LYS A 133 -10.27 -1.50 -15.41
CA LYS A 133 -10.89 -2.03 -16.63
C LYS A 133 -9.89 -2.92 -17.38
N VAL A 134 -10.26 -4.19 -17.54
CA VAL A 134 -9.48 -5.17 -18.29
C VAL A 134 -10.37 -5.69 -19.44
N ASP A 135 -10.16 -5.20 -20.63
CA ASP A 135 -11.01 -5.45 -21.80
C ASP A 135 -12.48 -5.09 -21.52
N ASP A 136 -13.38 -6.06 -21.56
CA ASP A 136 -14.81 -5.90 -21.29
C ASP A 136 -15.18 -6.12 -19.81
N PHE A 137 -14.18 -6.42 -18.95
CA PHE A 137 -14.40 -6.68 -17.54
C PHE A 137 -13.94 -5.52 -16.67
N ASN A 138 -14.65 -5.32 -15.56
CA ASN A 138 -14.20 -4.47 -14.47
C ASN A 138 -13.72 -5.38 -13.33
N VAL A 139 -12.44 -5.28 -12.98
CA VAL A 139 -11.85 -5.98 -11.84
C VAL A 139 -11.81 -5.03 -10.66
N CYS A 140 -12.42 -5.44 -9.55
CA CYS A 140 -12.44 -4.68 -8.32
C CYS A 140 -11.31 -5.14 -7.40
N PHE A 141 -10.38 -4.24 -7.10
CA PHE A 141 -9.33 -4.46 -6.10
C PHE A 141 -9.73 -3.75 -4.81
N MET A 142 -10.04 -4.52 -3.79
CA MET A 142 -10.20 -4.00 -2.43
C MET A 142 -8.84 -4.06 -1.74
N TYR A 143 -8.30 -2.90 -1.38
CA TYR A 143 -7.04 -2.80 -0.64
C TYR A 143 -7.32 -2.31 0.78
N MET A 144 -6.68 -2.97 1.75
CA MET A 144 -6.92 -2.74 3.17
C MET A 144 -5.61 -2.52 3.91
N ASN A 145 -5.66 -1.65 4.90
CA ASN A 145 -4.53 -1.39 5.77
C ASN A 145 -4.61 -2.29 7.01
N SER A 146 -3.87 -3.38 7.03
CA SER A 146 -3.74 -4.25 8.20
C SER A 146 -2.72 -3.74 9.22
N ALA A 147 -1.90 -2.75 8.84
CA ALA A 147 -0.81 -2.22 9.64
C ALA A 147 -1.20 -0.97 10.46
N TRP A 148 -2.44 -0.48 10.35
CA TRP A 148 -2.87 0.76 11.01
C TRP A 148 -2.66 0.74 12.52
N ALA A 149 -2.89 -0.39 13.18
CA ALA A 149 -2.72 -0.57 14.64
C ALA A 149 -1.33 -1.05 15.04
N CYS A 150 -0.40 -1.21 14.09
CA CYS A 150 0.94 -1.72 14.34
C CYS A 150 1.75 -0.76 15.22
N VAL A 151 2.39 -1.27 16.27
CA VAL A 151 3.21 -0.47 17.21
C VAL A 151 4.70 -0.82 17.16
N GLY A 152 5.08 -1.96 16.62
CA GLY A 152 6.47 -2.36 16.53
C GLY A 152 6.69 -3.81 16.08
N SER A 153 7.91 -4.31 16.24
CA SER A 153 8.33 -5.65 15.81
C SER A 153 7.67 -6.80 16.56
N GLY A 154 6.93 -6.53 17.64
CA GLY A 154 6.16 -7.54 18.39
C GLY A 154 4.77 -7.83 17.83
N ASP A 155 4.39 -7.16 16.75
CA ASP A 155 3.04 -7.26 16.15
C ASP A 155 2.94 -8.35 15.07
N GLU A 156 4.00 -9.12 14.86
CA GLU A 156 4.00 -10.23 13.92
C GLU A 156 2.88 -11.23 14.27
N GLY A 157 2.01 -11.49 13.31
CA GLY A 157 0.81 -12.32 13.52
C GLY A 157 -0.39 -11.60 14.17
N ASN A 158 -0.23 -10.33 14.56
CA ASN A 158 -1.28 -9.54 15.21
C ASN A 158 -1.81 -8.38 14.33
N LEU A 159 -1.55 -8.41 13.04
CA LEU A 159 -2.08 -7.43 12.10
C LEU A 159 -3.60 -7.57 11.99
N ARG A 160 -4.30 -6.43 11.92
CA ARG A 160 -5.77 -6.41 11.97
C ARG A 160 -6.36 -5.48 10.93
N ILE A 161 -7.49 -5.88 10.37
CA ILE A 161 -8.33 -5.01 9.55
C ILE A 161 -9.40 -4.41 10.46
N GLY A 162 -9.46 -3.09 10.54
CA GLY A 162 -10.49 -2.39 11.28
C GLY A 162 -11.85 -2.48 10.58
N ARG A 163 -12.94 -2.69 11.33
CA ARG A 163 -14.30 -2.79 10.79
C ARG A 163 -14.68 -1.56 9.95
N PHE A 164 -14.22 -0.37 10.34
CA PHE A 164 -14.45 0.88 9.61
C PHE A 164 -13.96 0.84 8.16
N GLN A 165 -12.96 0.00 7.84
CA GLN A 165 -12.51 -0.18 6.45
C GLN A 165 -13.49 -0.98 5.59
N LEU A 166 -14.47 -1.64 6.21
CA LEU A 166 -15.50 -2.42 5.56
C LEU A 166 -16.83 -1.68 5.47
N ASP A 167 -17.04 -0.69 6.35
CA ASP A 167 -18.31 0.03 6.49
C ASP A 167 -18.33 1.33 5.65
N ASP A 168 -17.17 1.78 5.10
CA ASP A 168 -17.01 2.91 4.18
C ASP A 168 -17.16 2.46 2.70
#